data_005547042d5f12d7ff1f7a4e1846882f
#
_entry.id   005547042d5f12d7ff1f7a4e1846882f
#
_cell.length_a   1.000
_cell.length_b   1.000
_cell.length_c   1.000
_cell.angle_alpha   90.00
_cell.angle_beta   90.00
_cell.angle_gamma   90.00
#
_symmetry.space_group_name_H-M   'P 1'
#
loop_
_entity.id
_entity.type
_entity.pdbx_description
1 polymer ?
#
loop_
_entity_poly.entity_id
_entity_poly.type
_entity_poly.pdbx_seq_one_letter_code
_entity_poly.pdbx_strand_id
1 'polypeptide(L)'
;MSSCSTSTKPETGSLSGKVILVNDTGDPALDPIDYSGITVALYNLAYLDTTIVRINNKYPQIGVHINQETEFDHRYQQPVAKTITNTDGSFKLIEIISGEYNLVYFKSGWGIRYVYNIVINKGENIISDINAQITDNHKISNMDEGSKAKITELVLYPMKYLSSTIQNAYVFQEDHCYLITQDTSFLSSVVFQNSAFGFVNPGCRIDFWNSVSMPESGKRWWITSSEGIFTSELNIPGDDDNVLKIRIANYDGNIIRNGKISNLMDGLEINSDDTIITKMVFTNGFTAIVLNGNNLNINQTLIKSFKSRTNVFYGNSNISQNIFYNNYDNLIIDSSDFNVNNNYFISNWVGIRPIYGNTIIRNNCFWNNVYGISMLASNPLIEYNEFFESKRYCIQTQPNYVQVYFDHCNPVINHNNIYAINQIAISIKPDAHDGYYASGGVGVINDIDATYNYWRAIDIDNVLYDELDSDIIHYKILFNPRINAKILSAGIQ
;
A
#
# COMPACT_ATOMS: atom_id res chain seq x y z
N MET A 1 29.85 45.40 15.80
CA MET A 1 28.43 45.37 16.09
C MET A 1 28.03 43.95 16.35
N SER A 2 27.80 43.60 17.62
CA SER A 2 27.36 42.27 18.03
C SER A 2 25.87 42.13 17.77
N SER A 3 25.47 41.32 16.82
CA SER A 3 24.05 40.97 16.61
C SER A 3 23.65 40.00 17.72
N CYS A 4 22.94 40.53 18.72
CA CYS A 4 22.29 39.71 19.71
C CYS A 4 21.13 38.99 19.03
N SER A 5 21.30 37.72 18.66
CA SER A 5 20.19 36.87 18.29
C SER A 5 19.38 36.58 19.54
N THR A 6 18.28 37.28 19.76
CA THR A 6 17.28 36.91 20.76
C THR A 6 16.66 35.59 20.29
N SER A 7 17.12 34.45 20.83
CA SER A 7 16.38 33.20 20.67
C SER A 7 15.04 33.37 21.41
N THR A 8 13.98 33.66 20.68
CA THR A 8 12.64 33.64 21.24
C THR A 8 12.34 32.21 21.68
N LYS A 9 12.13 32.01 23.00
CA LYS A 9 11.69 30.70 23.51
C LYS A 9 10.41 30.30 22.78
N PRO A 10 10.30 29.06 22.27
CA PRO A 10 9.09 28.65 21.58
C PRO A 10 7.86 28.78 22.45
N GLU A 11 6.77 29.20 21.86
CA GLU A 11 5.50 29.35 22.58
C GLU A 11 4.97 27.95 22.95
N THR A 12 4.55 27.79 24.20
CA THR A 12 4.05 26.51 24.71
C THR A 12 2.61 26.61 25.16
N GLY A 13 1.89 25.51 25.04
CA GLY A 13 0.55 25.33 25.54
C GLY A 13 0.42 24.10 26.44
N SER A 14 -0.78 23.88 26.91
CA SER A 14 -1.17 22.63 27.58
C SER A 14 -2.41 22.06 26.92
N LEU A 15 -2.61 20.74 27.03
CA LEU A 15 -3.83 20.05 26.60
C LEU A 15 -4.44 19.34 27.80
N SER A 16 -5.71 19.62 28.08
CA SER A 16 -6.49 18.95 29.11
C SER A 16 -7.74 18.29 28.52
N GLY A 17 -8.23 17.27 29.20
CA GLY A 17 -9.44 16.57 28.78
C GLY A 17 -9.79 15.42 29.69
N LYS A 18 -10.72 14.60 29.22
CA LYS A 18 -11.18 13.41 29.94
C LYS A 18 -11.28 12.23 28.98
N VAL A 19 -10.86 11.04 29.42
CA VAL A 19 -11.08 9.78 28.74
C VAL A 19 -11.95 8.90 29.64
N ILE A 20 -12.98 8.29 29.09
CA ILE A 20 -13.88 7.40 29.81
C ILE A 20 -13.76 5.96 29.28
N LEU A 21 -14.08 5.02 30.15
CA LEU A 21 -14.21 3.59 29.83
C LEU A 21 -15.70 3.25 29.78
N VAL A 22 -16.12 2.64 28.68
CA VAL A 22 -17.51 2.24 28.47
C VAL A 22 -17.55 0.75 28.18
N ASN A 23 -18.41 0.00 28.88
CA ASN A 23 -18.55 -1.44 28.62
C ASN A 23 -19.38 -1.69 27.34
N ASP A 24 -19.31 -2.91 26.82
CA ASP A 24 -20.00 -3.31 25.60
C ASP A 24 -21.45 -3.78 25.81
N THR A 25 -21.94 -3.75 27.03
CA THR A 25 -23.26 -4.32 27.37
C THR A 25 -24.40 -3.36 27.02
N GLY A 26 -24.08 -2.07 26.83
CA GLY A 26 -25.05 -1.01 26.66
C GLY A 26 -25.80 -0.63 27.95
N ASP A 27 -25.43 -1.21 29.09
CA ASP A 27 -25.93 -0.84 30.40
C ASP A 27 -24.93 0.06 31.13
N PRO A 28 -25.19 1.38 31.24
CA PRO A 28 -24.28 2.32 31.90
C PRO A 28 -24.01 1.99 33.38
N ALA A 29 -24.86 1.19 34.01
CA ALA A 29 -24.65 0.76 35.39
C ALA A 29 -23.45 -0.21 35.55
N LEU A 30 -23.03 -0.82 34.45
CA LEU A 30 -21.87 -1.73 34.41
C LEU A 30 -20.60 -1.03 33.92
N ASP A 31 -20.66 0.27 33.59
CA ASP A 31 -19.47 1.00 33.21
C ASP A 31 -18.53 1.16 34.38
N PRO A 32 -17.21 1.11 34.17
CA PRO A 32 -16.26 1.37 35.23
C PRO A 32 -16.47 2.75 35.85
N ILE A 33 -16.34 2.83 37.18
CA ILE A 33 -16.36 4.12 37.91
C ILE A 33 -14.95 4.71 38.07
N ASP A 34 -13.92 3.92 37.82
CA ASP A 34 -12.51 4.30 37.87
C ASP A 34 -11.91 4.31 36.47
N TYR A 35 -11.60 5.48 35.97
CA TYR A 35 -10.98 5.72 34.66
C TYR A 35 -9.47 5.98 34.77
N SER A 36 -8.84 5.65 35.90
CA SER A 36 -7.39 5.85 36.08
C SER A 36 -6.57 4.89 35.21
N GLY A 37 -5.31 5.23 35.02
CA GLY A 37 -4.35 4.37 34.36
C GLY A 37 -4.48 4.31 32.83
N ILE A 38 -5.27 5.18 32.20
CA ILE A 38 -5.31 5.33 30.75
C ILE A 38 -4.10 6.18 30.36
N THR A 39 -3.25 5.66 29.51
CA THR A 39 -2.16 6.42 28.91
C THR A 39 -2.73 7.37 27.85
N VAL A 40 -2.38 8.65 27.94
CA VAL A 40 -2.66 9.67 26.94
C VAL A 40 -1.33 10.24 26.46
N ALA A 41 -1.05 10.15 25.16
CA ALA A 41 0.24 10.53 24.59
C ALA A 41 0.04 11.34 23.31
N LEU A 42 0.87 12.35 23.16
CA LEU A 42 0.88 13.26 22.00
C LEU A 42 2.12 12.96 21.14
N TYR A 43 1.93 12.89 19.85
CA TYR A 43 2.98 12.56 18.87
C TYR A 43 3.05 13.62 17.79
N ASN A 44 4.22 13.84 17.22
CA ASN A 44 4.36 14.62 16.01
C ASN A 44 3.54 13.99 14.87
N LEU A 45 3.16 14.80 13.91
CA LEU A 45 2.53 14.30 12.70
C LEU A 45 3.47 13.33 11.97
N ALA A 46 2.91 12.31 11.35
CA ALA A 46 3.64 11.48 10.40
C ALA A 46 4.01 12.32 9.16
N TYR A 47 5.17 12.01 8.60
CA TYR A 47 5.57 12.61 7.33
C TYR A 47 4.66 12.12 6.20
N LEU A 48 4.01 13.03 5.51
CA LEU A 48 3.25 12.73 4.29
C LEU A 48 4.19 12.86 3.09
N ASP A 49 4.34 11.77 2.33
CA ASP A 49 5.21 11.79 1.15
C ASP A 49 4.64 12.72 0.08
N THR A 50 5.31 13.85 -0.10
CA THR A 50 4.92 14.86 -1.08
C THR A 50 4.92 14.33 -2.53
N THR A 51 5.57 13.21 -2.79
CA THR A 51 5.55 12.57 -4.12
C THR A 51 4.17 12.02 -4.42
N ILE A 52 3.56 11.30 -3.47
CA ILE A 52 2.18 10.78 -3.63
C ILE A 52 1.19 11.95 -3.78
N VAL A 53 1.37 13.01 -2.98
CA VAL A 53 0.57 14.23 -3.10
C VAL A 53 0.66 14.82 -4.51
N ARG A 54 1.87 14.94 -5.07
CA ARG A 54 2.07 15.46 -6.44
C ARG A 54 1.44 14.57 -7.49
N ILE A 55 1.48 13.25 -7.32
CA ILE A 55 0.84 12.29 -8.22
C ILE A 55 -0.66 12.53 -8.25
N ASN A 56 -1.32 12.60 -7.09
CA ASN A 56 -2.76 12.86 -7.02
C ASN A 56 -3.14 14.24 -7.61
N ASN A 57 -2.32 15.25 -7.41
CA ASN A 57 -2.54 16.57 -8.00
C ASN A 57 -2.46 16.55 -9.53
N LYS A 58 -1.51 15.79 -10.06
CA LYS A 58 -1.31 15.67 -11.50
C LYS A 58 -2.35 14.74 -12.15
N TYR A 59 -2.76 13.71 -11.43
CA TYR A 59 -3.66 12.66 -11.90
C TYR A 59 -4.79 12.41 -10.90
N PRO A 60 -5.76 13.34 -10.78
CA PRO A 60 -6.82 13.25 -9.76
C PRO A 60 -7.67 11.98 -9.85
N GLN A 61 -7.79 11.41 -11.05
CA GLN A 61 -8.53 10.17 -11.29
C GLN A 61 -7.95 8.95 -10.58
N ILE A 62 -6.66 8.95 -10.19
CA ILE A 62 -6.07 7.89 -9.36
C ILE A 62 -6.82 7.78 -8.03
N GLY A 63 -7.17 8.92 -7.42
CA GLY A 63 -8.00 8.95 -6.22
C GLY A 63 -7.39 8.28 -4.98
N VAL A 64 -6.07 8.08 -4.96
CA VAL A 64 -5.35 7.51 -3.81
C VAL A 64 -4.98 8.62 -2.85
N HIS A 65 -5.57 8.60 -1.67
CA HIS A 65 -5.34 9.62 -0.66
C HIS A 65 -4.33 9.17 0.39
N ILE A 66 -3.50 10.11 0.86
CA ILE A 66 -2.67 9.93 2.05
C ILE A 66 -2.97 11.04 3.06
N ASN A 67 -3.01 10.66 4.32
CA ASN A 67 -3.24 11.54 5.44
C ASN A 67 -2.61 10.96 6.72
N GLN A 68 -2.85 11.56 7.86
CA GLN A 68 -2.31 11.05 9.11
C GLN A 68 -2.84 9.64 9.45
N GLU A 69 -4.07 9.30 9.09
CA GLU A 69 -4.62 7.96 9.32
C GLU A 69 -3.90 6.89 8.50
N THR A 70 -3.51 7.20 7.25
CA THR A 70 -2.78 6.26 6.40
C THR A 70 -1.32 6.09 6.79
N GLU A 71 -0.67 7.16 7.27
CA GLU A 71 0.77 7.20 7.49
C GLU A 71 1.18 7.03 8.95
N PHE A 72 0.36 7.48 9.90
CA PHE A 72 0.73 7.48 11.30
C PHE A 72 0.56 6.10 11.94
N ASP A 73 1.58 5.68 12.68
CA ASP A 73 1.55 4.57 13.62
C ASP A 73 2.44 4.96 14.82
N HIS A 74 1.82 5.09 15.99
CA HIS A 74 2.50 5.56 17.20
C HIS A 74 3.68 4.67 17.63
N ARG A 75 3.70 3.40 17.20
CA ARG A 75 4.75 2.42 17.55
C ARG A 75 6.12 2.79 16.95
N TYR A 76 6.13 3.68 15.95
CA TYR A 76 7.35 4.12 15.24
C TYR A 76 7.87 5.48 15.69
N GLN A 77 7.21 6.10 16.65
CA GLN A 77 7.61 7.42 17.13
C GLN A 77 7.67 7.45 18.67
N GLN A 78 8.50 8.35 19.20
CA GLN A 78 8.46 8.69 20.61
C GLN A 78 7.39 9.77 20.84
N PRO A 79 6.62 9.70 21.92
CA PRO A 79 5.69 10.76 22.25
C PRO A 79 6.40 12.05 22.62
N VAL A 80 5.88 13.19 22.18
CA VAL A 80 6.39 14.51 22.59
C VAL A 80 5.91 14.89 23.99
N ALA A 81 4.76 14.37 24.40
CA ALA A 81 4.23 14.49 25.75
C ALA A 81 3.38 13.27 26.09
N LYS A 82 3.40 12.84 27.34
CA LYS A 82 2.67 11.66 27.82
C LYS A 82 2.22 11.87 29.27
N THR A 83 1.02 11.40 29.59
CA THR A 83 0.46 11.39 30.95
C THR A 83 -0.42 10.16 31.17
N ILE A 84 -0.91 9.99 32.38
CA ILE A 84 -1.85 8.95 32.78
C ILE A 84 -3.07 9.63 33.40
N THR A 85 -4.27 9.15 33.12
CA THR A 85 -5.52 9.71 33.68
C THR A 85 -5.67 9.47 35.17
N ASN A 86 -6.37 10.40 35.84
CA ASN A 86 -6.85 10.26 37.21
C ASN A 86 -8.07 9.32 37.28
N THR A 87 -8.59 9.06 38.48
CA THR A 87 -9.77 8.20 38.73
C THR A 87 -11.04 8.69 38.02
N ASP A 88 -11.19 9.99 37.88
CA ASP A 88 -12.31 10.60 37.12
C ASP A 88 -12.08 10.63 35.61
N GLY A 89 -10.96 10.09 35.12
CA GLY A 89 -10.57 10.10 33.72
C GLY A 89 -9.88 11.37 33.23
N SER A 90 -9.76 12.39 34.08
CA SER A 90 -9.10 13.64 33.70
C SER A 90 -7.62 13.44 33.43
N PHE A 91 -7.09 14.21 32.46
CA PHE A 91 -5.67 14.27 32.13
C PHE A 91 -5.23 15.71 31.82
N LYS A 92 -3.93 15.96 31.98
CA LYS A 92 -3.30 17.20 31.53
C LYS A 92 -1.90 16.90 30.98
N LEU A 93 -1.64 17.36 29.77
CA LEU A 93 -0.32 17.44 29.14
C LEU A 93 0.15 18.89 29.18
N ILE A 94 1.40 19.15 29.55
CA ILE A 94 1.95 20.50 29.75
C ILE A 94 3.20 20.71 28.92
N GLU A 95 3.61 21.95 28.75
CA GLU A 95 4.84 22.38 28.07
C GLU A 95 4.93 21.88 26.61
N ILE A 96 3.78 21.80 25.94
CA ILE A 96 3.70 21.39 24.55
C ILE A 96 4.02 22.61 23.68
N ILE A 97 4.98 22.49 22.77
CA ILE A 97 5.23 23.53 21.75
C ILE A 97 3.95 23.69 20.91
N SER A 98 3.54 24.93 20.63
CA SER A 98 2.37 25.17 19.78
C SER A 98 2.59 24.57 18.39
N GLY A 99 1.60 23.79 17.89
CA GLY A 99 1.72 23.05 16.64
C GLY A 99 0.59 22.06 16.41
N GLU A 100 0.78 21.22 15.40
CA GLU A 100 -0.16 20.15 15.04
C GLU A 100 0.40 18.77 15.46
N TYR A 101 -0.49 17.92 15.97
CA TYR A 101 -0.12 16.66 16.59
C TYR A 101 -1.16 15.57 16.36
N ASN A 102 -0.75 14.31 16.58
CA ASN A 102 -1.64 13.17 16.72
C ASN A 102 -1.74 12.79 18.22
N LEU A 103 -2.94 12.60 18.71
CA LEU A 103 -3.21 12.14 20.08
C LEU A 103 -3.51 10.63 20.03
N VAL A 104 -2.89 9.88 20.92
CA VAL A 104 -3.15 8.45 21.12
C VAL A 104 -3.49 8.21 22.57
N TYR A 105 -4.53 7.43 22.84
CA TYR A 105 -4.87 7.03 24.17
C TYR A 105 -5.22 5.54 24.21
N PHE A 106 -4.74 4.85 25.26
CA PHE A 106 -4.86 3.42 25.37
C PHE A 106 -4.74 2.93 26.81
N LYS A 107 -5.31 1.75 27.09
CA LYS A 107 -5.16 1.05 28.35
C LYS A 107 -5.14 -0.45 28.09
N SER A 108 -4.29 -1.19 28.80
CA SER A 108 -4.26 -2.65 28.70
C SER A 108 -5.63 -3.24 29.01
N GLY A 109 -6.10 -4.16 28.17
CA GLY A 109 -7.43 -4.76 28.23
C GLY A 109 -8.57 -3.88 27.69
N TRP A 110 -8.30 -2.61 27.29
CA TRP A 110 -9.30 -1.66 26.81
C TRP A 110 -9.05 -1.16 25.38
N GLY A 111 -8.00 -1.57 24.73
CA GLY A 111 -7.67 -1.15 23.38
C GLY A 111 -6.98 0.20 23.27
N ILE A 112 -6.94 0.73 22.06
CA ILE A 112 -6.23 1.94 21.66
C ILE A 112 -7.06 2.76 20.68
N ARG A 113 -6.92 4.10 20.75
CA ARG A 113 -7.62 5.02 19.87
C ARG A 113 -6.69 6.14 19.41
N TYR A 114 -6.98 6.66 18.25
CA TYR A 114 -6.24 7.73 17.58
C TYR A 114 -7.13 8.92 17.29
N VAL A 115 -6.61 10.12 17.54
CA VAL A 115 -7.19 11.38 17.11
C VAL A 115 -6.15 12.13 16.30
N TYR A 116 -6.41 12.34 15.04
CA TYR A 116 -5.43 12.88 14.10
C TYR A 116 -5.57 14.41 13.95
N ASN A 117 -4.44 15.07 13.65
CA ASN A 117 -4.37 16.50 13.30
C ASN A 117 -5.06 17.43 14.32
N ILE A 118 -4.75 17.30 15.61
CA ILE A 118 -5.18 18.25 16.63
C ILE A 118 -4.22 19.43 16.67
N VAL A 119 -4.77 20.64 16.86
CA VAL A 119 -3.99 21.87 16.95
C VAL A 119 -3.86 22.29 18.40
N ILE A 120 -2.65 22.44 18.89
CA ILE A 120 -2.33 22.97 20.22
C ILE A 120 -1.83 24.40 20.07
N ASN A 121 -2.59 25.33 20.60
CA ASN A 121 -2.24 26.74 20.65
C ASN A 121 -1.48 27.08 21.93
N LYS A 122 -0.90 28.29 21.98
CA LYS A 122 -0.34 28.85 23.19
C LYS A 122 -1.40 28.95 24.30
N GLY A 123 -1.00 28.61 25.53
CA GLY A 123 -1.88 28.64 26.69
C GLY A 123 -2.69 27.32 26.89
N GLU A 124 -3.86 27.44 27.45
CA GLU A 124 -4.68 26.28 27.76
C GLU A 124 -5.53 25.86 26.55
N ASN A 125 -5.51 24.55 26.26
CA ASN A 125 -6.36 23.90 25.25
C ASN A 125 -7.17 22.81 25.94
N ILE A 126 -8.46 22.76 25.64
CA ILE A 126 -9.38 21.74 26.13
C ILE A 126 -9.76 20.84 24.94
N ILE A 127 -9.66 19.54 25.10
CA ILE A 127 -9.85 18.59 23.99
C ILE A 127 -11.23 18.72 23.33
N SER A 128 -12.28 18.99 24.10
CA SER A 128 -13.65 19.18 23.57
C SER A 128 -13.83 20.45 22.72
N ASP A 129 -12.88 21.38 22.77
CA ASP A 129 -12.91 22.60 21.97
C ASP A 129 -12.09 22.50 20.67
N ILE A 130 -11.37 21.38 20.50
CA ILE A 130 -10.51 21.13 19.37
C ILE A 130 -11.29 20.41 18.26
N ASN A 131 -11.03 20.80 17.02
CA ASN A 131 -11.45 20.07 15.85
C ASN A 131 -10.36 19.06 15.46
N ALA A 132 -10.73 17.79 15.30
CA ALA A 132 -9.86 16.75 14.77
C ALA A 132 -10.24 16.38 13.36
N GLN A 133 -9.27 15.84 12.64
CA GLN A 133 -9.50 15.32 11.30
C GLN A 133 -10.44 14.12 11.34
N ILE A 134 -11.49 14.18 10.53
CA ILE A 134 -12.28 13.01 10.13
C ILE A 134 -11.87 12.68 8.71
N THR A 135 -11.38 11.49 8.48
CA THR A 135 -10.99 11.06 7.14
C THR A 135 -12.20 10.93 6.25
N ASP A 136 -12.14 11.60 5.10
CA ASP A 136 -13.10 11.46 4.01
C ASP A 136 -12.36 10.99 2.77
N ASN A 137 -12.50 9.69 2.46
CA ASN A 137 -11.82 9.07 1.33
C ASN A 137 -12.39 9.46 -0.05
N HIS A 138 -13.39 10.33 -0.09
CA HIS A 138 -13.95 10.85 -1.34
C HIS A 138 -13.34 12.17 -1.79
N LYS A 139 -12.56 12.85 -0.94
CA LYS A 139 -11.95 14.13 -1.28
C LYS A 139 -10.55 13.91 -1.84
N ILE A 140 -10.33 14.46 -3.02
CA ILE A 140 -9.01 14.58 -3.64
C ILE A 140 -8.51 15.98 -3.29
N SER A 141 -7.49 16.07 -2.47
CA SER A 141 -6.84 17.31 -2.10
C SER A 141 -5.33 17.16 -2.12
N ASN A 142 -4.61 18.27 -2.16
CA ASN A 142 -3.14 18.31 -2.21
C ASN A 142 -2.47 17.60 -1.02
N MET A 143 -3.08 17.71 0.12
CA MET A 143 -2.92 16.83 1.26
C MET A 143 -4.34 16.51 1.68
N ASP A 144 -4.69 15.26 1.80
CA ASP A 144 -6.01 14.91 2.28
C ASP A 144 -6.15 15.36 3.73
N GLU A 145 -6.56 16.62 3.89
CA GLU A 145 -6.83 17.19 5.20
C GLU A 145 -8.08 16.59 5.81
N GLY A 146 -8.93 15.94 4.97
CA GLY A 146 -10.20 15.40 5.40
C GLY A 146 -11.15 16.42 5.96
N SER A 147 -12.34 16.00 6.32
CA SER A 147 -13.27 16.83 7.09
C SER A 147 -12.80 16.91 8.54
N LYS A 148 -12.95 18.10 9.16
CA LYS A 148 -12.67 18.28 10.59
C LYS A 148 -13.98 18.38 11.37
N ALA A 149 -14.07 17.66 12.48
CA ALA A 149 -15.19 17.77 13.40
C ALA A 149 -14.71 17.95 14.84
N LYS A 150 -15.57 18.55 15.66
CA LYS A 150 -15.31 18.70 17.08
C LYS A 150 -15.16 17.35 17.74
N ILE A 151 -14.16 17.22 18.60
CA ILE A 151 -14.02 16.05 19.46
C ILE A 151 -15.09 16.14 20.53
N THR A 152 -16.04 15.25 20.53
CA THR A 152 -17.12 15.26 21.53
C THR A 152 -16.69 14.59 22.82
N GLU A 153 -16.07 13.42 22.72
CA GLU A 153 -15.69 12.62 23.86
C GLU A 153 -14.56 11.64 23.48
N LEU A 154 -13.66 11.35 24.42
CA LEU A 154 -12.65 10.30 24.26
C LEU A 154 -13.11 9.06 25.02
N VAL A 155 -13.41 8.00 24.28
CA VAL A 155 -13.96 6.76 24.82
C VAL A 155 -13.02 5.58 24.49
N LEU A 156 -12.86 4.66 25.43
CA LEU A 156 -12.27 3.35 25.20
C LEU A 156 -13.28 2.25 25.53
N TYR A 157 -13.32 1.26 24.66
CA TYR A 157 -14.08 0.03 24.84
C TYR A 157 -13.16 -1.14 25.22
N PRO A 158 -13.68 -2.20 25.85
CA PRO A 158 -12.90 -3.39 26.18
C PRO A 158 -12.25 -4.01 24.92
N MET A 159 -11.01 -4.47 25.05
CA MET A 159 -10.33 -5.25 24.02
C MET A 159 -11.06 -6.58 23.84
N LYS A 160 -11.43 -6.90 22.61
CA LYS A 160 -12.05 -8.18 22.26
C LYS A 160 -11.00 -9.18 21.81
N TYR A 161 -10.95 -10.32 22.46
CA TYR A 161 -10.01 -11.40 22.15
C TYR A 161 -10.70 -12.39 21.22
N LEU A 162 -10.10 -12.65 20.08
CA LEU A 162 -10.59 -13.60 19.10
C LEU A 162 -9.63 -14.79 19.02
N SER A 163 -10.18 -15.98 19.23
CA SER A 163 -9.44 -17.24 19.16
C SER A 163 -10.42 -18.35 18.84
N SER A 164 -10.35 -18.96 17.70
CA SER A 164 -11.16 -20.09 17.29
C SER A 164 -12.14 -19.80 16.13
N THR A 165 -13.01 -20.77 15.85
CA THR A 165 -14.02 -20.68 14.80
C THR A 165 -15.27 -19.97 15.27
N ILE A 166 -15.66 -18.91 14.55
CA ILE A 166 -16.87 -18.12 14.79
C ILE A 166 -17.92 -18.55 13.77
N GLN A 167 -19.00 -19.16 14.26
CA GLN A 167 -20.03 -19.76 13.39
C GLN A 167 -21.12 -18.79 12.99
N ASN A 168 -21.43 -17.81 13.83
CA ASN A 168 -22.48 -16.83 13.60
C ASN A 168 -21.95 -15.59 12.89
N ALA A 169 -22.86 -14.79 12.31
CA ALA A 169 -22.52 -13.50 11.77
C ALA A 169 -21.80 -12.62 12.80
N TYR A 170 -20.76 -11.94 12.37
CA TYR A 170 -19.90 -11.17 13.26
C TYR A 170 -19.74 -9.72 12.81
N VAL A 171 -19.68 -8.81 13.77
CA VAL A 171 -19.49 -7.39 13.51
C VAL A 171 -18.23 -6.91 14.22
N PHE A 172 -17.25 -6.46 13.46
CA PHE A 172 -16.17 -5.63 13.97
C PHE A 172 -16.72 -4.23 14.19
N GLN A 173 -17.06 -3.96 15.43
CA GLN A 173 -17.80 -2.76 15.82
C GLN A 173 -16.96 -1.50 15.66
N GLU A 174 -17.66 -0.40 15.38
CA GLU A 174 -17.05 0.93 15.30
C GLU A 174 -16.27 1.23 16.57
N ASP A 175 -15.06 1.76 16.37
CA ASP A 175 -14.21 2.23 17.47
C ASP A 175 -13.71 1.17 18.45
N HIS A 176 -13.92 -0.13 18.18
CA HIS A 176 -13.46 -1.23 19.03
C HIS A 176 -12.13 -1.80 18.56
N CYS A 177 -11.38 -2.36 19.50
CA CYS A 177 -10.14 -3.07 19.27
C CYS A 177 -10.30 -4.57 19.44
N TYR A 178 -9.65 -5.32 18.57
CA TYR A 178 -9.67 -6.78 18.53
C TYR A 178 -8.24 -7.31 18.59
N LEU A 179 -8.01 -8.36 19.35
CA LEU A 179 -6.73 -9.08 19.38
C LEU A 179 -6.96 -10.53 18.96
N ILE A 180 -6.41 -10.89 17.82
CA ILE A 180 -6.42 -12.24 17.28
C ILE A 180 -5.21 -12.97 17.88
N THR A 181 -5.47 -13.92 18.78
CA THR A 181 -4.45 -14.62 19.56
C THR A 181 -4.13 -16.02 19.04
N GLN A 182 -4.97 -16.55 18.17
CA GLN A 182 -4.82 -17.83 17.48
C GLN A 182 -5.48 -17.73 16.09
N ASP A 183 -5.27 -18.71 15.25
CA ASP A 183 -5.99 -18.81 13.97
C ASP A 183 -7.48 -18.69 14.20
N THR A 184 -8.10 -17.73 13.50
CA THR A 184 -9.50 -17.41 13.69
C THR A 184 -10.22 -17.53 12.36
N SER A 185 -11.29 -18.33 12.32
CA SER A 185 -12.11 -18.56 11.13
C SER A 185 -13.54 -18.06 11.35
N PHE A 186 -14.03 -17.25 10.43
CA PHE A 186 -15.41 -16.78 10.37
C PHE A 186 -16.17 -17.57 9.32
N LEU A 187 -17.12 -18.39 9.73
CA LEU A 187 -17.91 -19.26 8.84
C LEU A 187 -19.16 -18.59 8.30
N SER A 188 -19.58 -17.48 8.87
CA SER A 188 -20.72 -16.68 8.45
C SER A 188 -20.29 -15.29 8.03
N SER A 189 -21.26 -14.45 7.64
CA SER A 189 -21.00 -13.09 7.18
C SER A 189 -20.30 -12.22 8.22
N VAL A 190 -19.40 -11.36 7.76
CA VAL A 190 -18.65 -10.44 8.61
C VAL A 190 -18.86 -9.01 8.14
N VAL A 191 -19.07 -8.11 9.09
CA VAL A 191 -19.20 -6.68 8.83
C VAL A 191 -18.11 -5.93 9.57
N PHE A 192 -17.32 -5.13 8.87
CA PHE A 192 -16.41 -4.15 9.46
C PHE A 192 -17.12 -2.80 9.52
N GLN A 193 -17.07 -2.16 10.68
CA GLN A 193 -17.51 -0.78 10.86
C GLN A 193 -16.32 0.19 10.84
N ASN A 194 -16.61 1.48 10.80
CA ASN A 194 -15.59 2.54 10.80
C ASN A 194 -14.69 2.43 12.03
N SER A 195 -13.41 2.72 11.87
CA SER A 195 -12.43 2.70 12.97
C SER A 195 -12.31 1.37 13.73
N ALA A 196 -12.86 0.26 13.23
CA ALA A 196 -12.58 -1.05 13.81
C ALA A 196 -11.08 -1.36 13.68
N PHE A 197 -10.45 -1.80 14.76
CA PHE A 197 -9.02 -1.98 14.84
C PHE A 197 -8.64 -3.40 15.26
N GLY A 198 -7.94 -4.12 14.39
CA GLY A 198 -7.52 -5.50 14.63
C GLY A 198 -6.00 -5.63 14.78
N PHE A 199 -5.58 -6.26 15.85
CA PHE A 199 -4.21 -6.75 16.04
C PHE A 199 -4.15 -8.25 15.79
N VAL A 200 -3.15 -8.70 15.07
CA VAL A 200 -2.91 -10.13 14.79
C VAL A 200 -1.58 -10.52 15.40
N ASN A 201 -1.59 -11.51 16.29
CA ASN A 201 -0.36 -12.03 16.85
C ASN A 201 0.49 -12.75 15.79
N PRO A 202 1.82 -12.74 15.91
CA PRO A 202 2.70 -13.50 15.05
C PRO A 202 2.28 -14.96 14.94
N GLY A 203 2.34 -15.51 13.72
CA GLY A 203 1.93 -16.88 13.44
C GLY A 203 0.42 -17.12 13.32
N CYS A 204 -0.42 -16.10 13.50
CA CYS A 204 -1.87 -16.25 13.42
C CYS A 204 -2.41 -15.85 12.05
N ARG A 205 -3.56 -16.45 11.68
CA ARG A 205 -4.29 -16.20 10.45
C ARG A 205 -5.75 -15.84 10.73
N ILE A 206 -6.31 -15.02 9.84
CA ILE A 206 -7.74 -14.74 9.83
C ILE A 206 -8.32 -15.28 8.53
N ASP A 207 -9.32 -16.18 8.63
CA ASP A 207 -10.03 -16.75 7.50
C ASP A 207 -11.49 -16.29 7.47
N PHE A 208 -11.91 -15.72 6.34
CA PHE A 208 -13.31 -15.42 6.06
C PHE A 208 -13.83 -16.39 5.01
N TRP A 209 -14.79 -17.21 5.40
CA TRP A 209 -15.40 -18.25 4.55
C TRP A 209 -16.72 -17.84 3.93
N ASN A 210 -17.17 -16.63 4.20
CA ASN A 210 -18.42 -16.07 3.70
C ASN A 210 -18.24 -14.58 3.37
N SER A 211 -19.31 -13.89 3.07
CA SER A 211 -19.30 -12.49 2.67
C SER A 211 -18.64 -11.57 3.72
N VAL A 212 -17.85 -10.63 3.23
CA VAL A 212 -17.25 -9.58 4.05
C VAL A 212 -17.76 -8.23 3.57
N SER A 213 -18.36 -7.47 4.45
CA SER A 213 -18.88 -6.13 4.19
C SER A 213 -18.06 -5.08 4.92
N MET A 214 -17.77 -3.98 4.24
CA MET A 214 -16.89 -2.91 4.74
C MET A 214 -17.51 -1.53 4.50
N PRO A 215 -17.20 -0.52 5.34
CA PRO A 215 -17.76 0.82 5.19
C PRO A 215 -17.32 1.48 3.88
N GLU A 216 -18.19 2.27 3.28
CA GLU A 216 -17.91 2.98 2.01
C GLU A 216 -17.00 4.19 2.20
N SER A 217 -17.12 4.84 3.32
CA SER A 217 -16.44 6.10 3.66
C SER A 217 -16.30 6.26 5.17
N GLY A 218 -15.68 7.32 5.60
CA GLY A 218 -15.39 7.60 7.00
C GLY A 218 -14.00 7.12 7.40
N LYS A 219 -13.79 6.93 8.70
CA LYS A 219 -12.50 6.44 9.21
C LYS A 219 -12.25 5.00 8.75
N ARG A 220 -11.00 4.71 8.40
CA ARG A 220 -10.61 3.38 7.93
C ARG A 220 -10.68 2.35 9.05
N TRP A 221 -11.13 1.14 8.74
CA TRP A 221 -10.79 -0.01 9.57
C TRP A 221 -9.31 -0.36 9.35
N TRP A 222 -8.67 -0.90 10.37
CA TRP A 222 -7.24 -1.20 10.32
C TRP A 222 -6.92 -2.56 10.93
N ILE A 223 -6.18 -3.40 10.19
CA ILE A 223 -5.61 -4.66 10.69
C ILE A 223 -4.08 -4.59 10.56
N THR A 224 -3.40 -4.95 11.64
CA THR A 224 -1.94 -4.90 11.73
C THR A 224 -1.39 -5.98 12.64
N SER A 225 -0.09 -6.29 12.54
CA SER A 225 0.58 -7.15 13.52
C SER A 225 0.58 -6.52 14.92
N SER A 226 0.42 -7.33 15.96
CA SER A 226 0.48 -6.88 17.37
C SER A 226 1.90 -6.45 17.78
N GLU A 227 2.95 -6.95 17.13
CA GLU A 227 4.36 -6.69 17.49
C GLU A 227 5.00 -5.48 16.76
N GLY A 228 4.24 -4.75 15.93
CA GLY A 228 4.76 -3.59 15.23
C GLY A 228 5.50 -3.94 13.95
N ILE A 229 6.56 -3.19 13.58
CA ILE A 229 7.26 -3.36 12.31
C ILE A 229 7.83 -4.76 12.23
N PHE A 230 7.59 -5.39 11.10
CA PHE A 230 8.38 -6.52 10.64
C PHE A 230 9.81 -6.04 10.32
N THR A 231 10.65 -5.94 11.33
CA THR A 231 12.10 -5.71 11.19
C THR A 231 12.77 -7.03 10.84
N SER A 232 12.38 -7.68 9.76
CA SER A 232 13.19 -8.79 9.31
C SER A 232 14.45 -8.25 8.64
N GLU A 233 15.50 -8.10 9.39
CA GLU A 233 16.78 -8.55 8.90
C GLU A 233 16.62 -10.07 8.71
N LEU A 234 16.12 -10.47 7.52
CA LEU A 234 16.35 -11.77 6.91
C LEU A 234 16.31 -13.00 7.85
N ASN A 235 15.26 -13.24 8.53
CA ASN A 235 14.81 -14.62 8.69
C ASN A 235 13.65 -14.81 7.70
N ILE A 236 13.98 -15.25 6.51
CA ILE A 236 13.00 -15.89 5.64
C ILE A 236 12.60 -17.13 6.40
N PRO A 237 11.39 -17.22 6.97
CA PRO A 237 10.94 -18.49 7.49
C PRO A 237 10.78 -19.39 6.26
N GLY A 238 11.63 -20.36 6.11
CA GLY A 238 11.48 -21.39 5.08
C GLY A 238 10.38 -22.38 5.40
N ASP A 239 9.47 -22.06 6.30
CA ASP A 239 8.36 -22.91 6.71
C ASP A 239 7.08 -22.07 6.83
N ASP A 240 5.98 -22.62 6.34
CA ASP A 240 4.62 -22.09 6.28
C ASP A 240 4.00 -21.71 7.65
N ASP A 241 4.73 -21.85 8.75
CA ASP A 241 4.21 -21.81 10.12
C ASP A 241 4.12 -20.40 10.74
N ASN A 242 4.67 -19.37 10.10
CA ASN A 242 4.63 -17.98 10.62
C ASN A 242 3.79 -17.02 9.77
N VAL A 243 2.69 -17.49 9.26
CA VAL A 243 1.85 -16.74 8.33
C VAL A 243 0.97 -15.74 9.07
N LEU A 244 1.29 -14.46 8.96
CA LEU A 244 0.41 -13.35 9.34
C LEU A 244 -0.39 -12.96 8.11
N LYS A 245 -1.56 -13.56 7.88
CA LYS A 245 -2.37 -13.25 6.71
C LYS A 245 -3.87 -13.21 6.99
N ILE A 246 -4.55 -12.49 6.12
CA ILE A 246 -6.01 -12.46 6.03
C ILE A 246 -6.40 -13.20 4.76
N ARG A 247 -7.26 -14.20 4.87
CA ARG A 247 -7.76 -14.95 3.74
C ARG A 247 -9.26 -14.79 3.58
N ILE A 248 -9.68 -14.49 2.35
CA ILE A 248 -11.08 -14.53 1.94
C ILE A 248 -11.22 -15.70 0.98
N ALA A 249 -12.03 -16.67 1.35
CA ALA A 249 -12.19 -17.93 0.63
C ALA A 249 -13.66 -18.22 0.35
N ASN A 250 -13.93 -18.80 -0.83
CA ASN A 250 -15.20 -19.43 -1.21
C ASN A 250 -16.45 -18.53 -1.27
N TYR A 251 -16.30 -17.20 -1.39
CA TYR A 251 -17.43 -16.32 -1.59
C TYR A 251 -17.14 -15.29 -2.69
N ASP A 252 -17.84 -15.37 -3.81
CA ASP A 252 -17.68 -14.48 -4.94
C ASP A 252 -18.39 -13.13 -4.73
N GLY A 253 -17.89 -12.10 -5.40
CA GLY A 253 -18.50 -10.78 -5.36
C GLY A 253 -18.17 -9.96 -4.11
N ASN A 254 -17.10 -10.25 -3.40
CA ASN A 254 -16.67 -9.46 -2.24
C ASN A 254 -16.24 -8.04 -2.65
N ILE A 255 -16.57 -7.06 -1.81
CA ILE A 255 -16.09 -5.68 -1.96
C ILE A 255 -15.27 -5.31 -0.73
N ILE A 256 -13.94 -5.26 -0.92
CA ILE A 256 -12.96 -4.91 0.11
C ILE A 256 -12.57 -3.46 -0.08
N ARG A 257 -12.95 -2.62 0.86
CA ARG A 257 -12.77 -1.16 0.68
C ARG A 257 -12.53 -0.42 1.98
N ASN A 258 -11.98 0.79 1.83
CA ASN A 258 -11.83 1.77 2.90
C ASN A 258 -11.13 1.20 4.14
N GLY A 259 -10.05 0.47 3.94
CA GLY A 259 -9.28 -0.16 5.01
C GLY A 259 -7.79 0.10 4.91
N LYS A 260 -7.10 -0.24 6.00
CA LYS A 260 -5.64 -0.29 6.07
C LYS A 260 -5.20 -1.66 6.58
N ILE A 261 -4.29 -2.28 5.84
CA ILE A 261 -3.62 -3.52 6.25
C ILE A 261 -2.12 -3.21 6.30
N SER A 262 -1.50 -3.45 7.44
CA SER A 262 -0.09 -3.10 7.63
C SER A 262 0.67 -4.09 8.48
N ASN A 263 1.98 -4.21 8.23
CA ASN A 263 2.90 -5.00 9.06
C ASN A 263 2.53 -6.50 9.15
N LEU A 264 1.85 -7.02 8.13
CA LEU A 264 1.57 -8.45 8.00
C LEU A 264 2.57 -9.11 7.05
N MET A 265 2.86 -10.39 7.28
CA MET A 265 3.74 -11.18 6.41
C MET A 265 3.11 -11.29 5.03
N ASP A 266 1.96 -11.94 4.95
CA ASP A 266 1.11 -12.04 3.78
C ASP A 266 -0.20 -11.29 4.07
N GLY A 267 -0.37 -10.12 3.44
CA GLY A 267 -1.45 -9.20 3.80
C GLY A 267 -2.84 -9.78 3.54
N LEU A 268 -3.20 -9.94 2.28
CA LEU A 268 -4.53 -10.34 1.86
C LEU A 268 -4.46 -11.41 0.78
N GLU A 269 -4.99 -12.59 1.06
CA GLU A 269 -5.18 -13.68 0.10
C GLU A 269 -6.67 -13.78 -0.25
N ILE A 270 -6.98 -13.78 -1.55
CA ILE A 270 -8.34 -13.92 -2.07
C ILE A 270 -8.40 -15.11 -3.02
N ASN A 271 -9.26 -16.05 -2.68
CA ASN A 271 -9.51 -17.28 -3.45
C ASN A 271 -10.98 -17.30 -3.90
N SER A 272 -11.42 -16.25 -4.57
CA SER A 272 -12.80 -16.09 -5.04
C SER A 272 -12.85 -15.22 -6.29
N ASP A 273 -13.91 -15.40 -7.09
CA ASP A 273 -14.16 -14.61 -8.29
C ASP A 273 -14.91 -13.29 -7.98
N ASP A 274 -14.99 -12.40 -8.97
CA ASP A 274 -15.77 -11.15 -8.94
C ASP A 274 -15.46 -10.21 -7.77
N THR A 275 -14.23 -10.24 -7.23
CA THR A 275 -13.85 -9.43 -6.07
C THR A 275 -13.36 -8.03 -6.47
N ILE A 276 -13.83 -7.02 -5.75
CA ILE A 276 -13.40 -5.63 -5.89
C ILE A 276 -12.57 -5.22 -4.67
N ILE A 277 -11.34 -4.72 -4.92
CA ILE A 277 -10.49 -4.07 -3.91
C ILE A 277 -10.38 -2.60 -4.28
N THR A 278 -10.87 -1.71 -3.43
CA THR A 278 -10.86 -0.28 -3.73
C THR A 278 -10.59 0.58 -2.50
N LYS A 279 -9.92 1.72 -2.70
CA LYS A 279 -9.63 2.70 -1.63
C LYS A 279 -8.94 2.07 -0.42
N MET A 280 -8.10 1.06 -0.65
CA MET A 280 -7.33 0.39 0.38
C MET A 280 -5.94 1.00 0.53
N VAL A 281 -5.33 0.79 1.70
CA VAL A 281 -3.92 1.07 1.96
C VAL A 281 -3.25 -0.19 2.47
N PHE A 282 -2.30 -0.71 1.69
CA PHE A 282 -1.42 -1.78 2.09
C PHE A 282 -0.02 -1.20 2.33
N THR A 283 0.55 -1.44 3.51
CA THR A 283 1.86 -0.87 3.83
C THR A 283 2.67 -1.75 4.77
N ASN A 284 3.97 -1.81 4.52
CA ASN A 284 4.95 -2.49 5.36
C ASN A 284 4.62 -3.97 5.57
N GLY A 285 5.25 -4.83 4.79
CA GLY A 285 5.06 -6.27 4.89
C GLY A 285 5.99 -7.02 3.95
N PHE A 286 5.69 -8.28 3.76
CA PHE A 286 6.43 -9.11 2.82
C PHE A 286 5.67 -9.22 1.50
N THR A 287 4.43 -9.72 1.53
CA THR A 287 3.49 -9.76 0.40
C THR A 287 2.23 -8.95 0.76
N ALA A 288 1.73 -8.10 -0.15
CA ALA A 288 0.55 -7.30 0.12
C ALA A 288 -0.74 -8.04 -0.22
N ILE A 289 -0.81 -8.61 -1.44
CA ILE A 289 -2.03 -9.22 -1.97
C ILE A 289 -1.65 -10.47 -2.77
N VAL A 290 -2.41 -11.55 -2.59
CA VAL A 290 -2.41 -12.74 -3.44
C VAL A 290 -3.83 -12.96 -3.96
N LEU A 291 -4.01 -12.97 -5.27
CA LEU A 291 -5.32 -13.14 -5.90
C LEU A 291 -5.34 -14.43 -6.72
N ASN A 292 -6.26 -15.33 -6.38
CA ASN A 292 -6.49 -16.59 -7.04
C ASN A 292 -7.96 -16.65 -7.49
N GLY A 293 -8.33 -15.89 -8.51
CA GLY A 293 -9.71 -15.82 -8.98
C GLY A 293 -9.82 -15.04 -10.29
N ASN A 294 -10.98 -15.06 -10.90
CA ASN A 294 -11.28 -14.34 -12.12
C ASN A 294 -12.10 -13.08 -11.88
N ASN A 295 -12.08 -12.17 -12.86
CA ASN A 295 -12.86 -10.95 -12.86
C ASN A 295 -12.61 -10.08 -11.62
N LEU A 296 -11.35 -9.99 -11.20
CA LEU A 296 -10.95 -9.20 -10.05
C LEU A 296 -10.70 -7.74 -10.48
N ASN A 297 -11.05 -6.79 -9.63
CA ASN A 297 -10.85 -5.38 -9.91
C ASN A 297 -10.15 -4.68 -8.74
N ILE A 298 -8.95 -4.16 -8.99
CA ILE A 298 -8.20 -3.39 -7.99
C ILE A 298 -8.08 -1.94 -8.47
N ASN A 299 -8.61 -1.03 -7.69
CA ASN A 299 -8.55 0.39 -8.03
C ASN A 299 -8.39 1.31 -6.81
N GLN A 300 -7.91 2.53 -7.06
CA GLN A 300 -7.75 3.60 -6.07
C GLN A 300 -7.04 3.13 -4.78
N THR A 301 -6.08 2.22 -4.92
CA THR A 301 -5.40 1.56 -3.80
C THR A 301 -3.93 1.97 -3.75
N LEU A 302 -3.43 2.21 -2.54
CA LEU A 302 -2.01 2.43 -2.26
C LEU A 302 -1.36 1.15 -1.77
N ILE A 303 -0.30 0.73 -2.45
CA ILE A 303 0.51 -0.43 -2.06
C ILE A 303 1.96 0.03 -1.94
N LYS A 304 2.52 0.02 -0.71
CA LYS A 304 3.86 0.56 -0.50
C LYS A 304 4.70 -0.17 0.53
N SER A 305 6.03 -0.13 0.33
CA SER A 305 7.04 -0.59 1.28
C SER A 305 6.99 -2.09 1.58
N PHE A 306 6.80 -2.91 0.54
CA PHE A 306 6.87 -4.37 0.63
C PHE A 306 8.23 -4.89 0.17
N LYS A 307 8.74 -5.94 0.86
CA LYS A 307 10.13 -6.42 0.72
C LYS A 307 10.30 -7.65 -0.16
N SER A 308 9.22 -8.24 -0.68
CA SER A 308 9.26 -9.42 -1.54
C SER A 308 8.28 -9.31 -2.70
N ARG A 309 7.76 -10.43 -3.19
CA ARG A 309 6.72 -10.49 -4.22
C ARG A 309 5.47 -9.80 -3.69
N THR A 310 5.31 -8.52 -4.01
CA THR A 310 4.32 -7.67 -3.35
C THR A 310 2.90 -8.10 -3.67
N ASN A 311 2.63 -8.42 -4.94
CA ASN A 311 1.31 -8.83 -5.42
C ASN A 311 1.47 -9.95 -6.43
N VAL A 312 0.79 -11.06 -6.23
CA VAL A 312 0.81 -12.22 -7.13
C VAL A 312 -0.61 -12.50 -7.58
N PHE A 313 -0.85 -12.49 -8.88
CA PHE A 313 -2.19 -12.57 -9.45
C PHE A 313 -2.28 -13.71 -10.46
N TYR A 314 -3.34 -14.48 -10.30
CA TYR A 314 -3.75 -15.56 -11.20
C TYR A 314 -5.18 -15.25 -11.68
N GLY A 315 -5.53 -15.68 -12.90
CA GLY A 315 -6.86 -15.39 -13.49
C GLY A 315 -6.91 -14.06 -14.26
N ASN A 316 -8.06 -13.69 -14.80
CA ASN A 316 -8.26 -12.50 -15.63
C ASN A 316 -8.79 -11.35 -14.80
N SER A 317 -8.13 -10.19 -14.84
CA SER A 317 -8.47 -9.11 -13.93
C SER A 317 -8.11 -7.72 -14.47
N ASN A 318 -8.65 -6.69 -13.82
CA ASN A 318 -8.36 -5.29 -14.12
C ASN A 318 -7.68 -4.61 -12.93
N ILE A 319 -6.54 -3.97 -13.18
CA ILE A 319 -5.77 -3.24 -12.19
C ILE A 319 -5.63 -1.80 -12.68
N SER A 320 -6.34 -0.88 -12.04
CA SER A 320 -6.40 0.50 -12.53
C SER A 320 -6.39 1.54 -11.43
N GLN A 321 -5.84 2.72 -11.74
CA GLN A 321 -5.88 3.87 -10.83
C GLN A 321 -5.24 3.61 -9.45
N ASN A 322 -4.15 2.84 -9.40
CA ASN A 322 -3.43 2.53 -8.17
C ASN A 322 -2.08 3.24 -8.12
N ILE A 323 -1.54 3.39 -6.92
CA ILE A 323 -0.16 3.79 -6.69
C ILE A 323 0.60 2.63 -6.05
N PHE A 324 1.67 2.22 -6.73
CA PHE A 324 2.61 1.22 -6.27
C PHE A 324 3.95 1.89 -5.98
N TYR A 325 4.36 1.93 -4.71
CA TYR A 325 5.47 2.75 -4.27
C TYR A 325 6.46 2.01 -3.39
N ASN A 326 7.74 2.07 -3.78
CA ASN A 326 8.88 1.56 -3.01
C ASN A 326 8.71 0.08 -2.61
N ASN A 327 8.28 -0.74 -3.56
CA ASN A 327 8.14 -2.18 -3.37
C ASN A 327 9.30 -2.91 -4.07
N TYR A 328 9.56 -4.16 -3.68
CA TYR A 328 10.52 -5.02 -4.37
C TYR A 328 9.91 -5.50 -5.71
N ASP A 329 9.53 -6.75 -5.88
CA ASP A 329 8.80 -7.22 -7.07
C ASP A 329 7.32 -6.86 -6.91
N ASN A 330 6.89 -5.81 -7.59
CA ASN A 330 5.63 -5.18 -7.25
C ASN A 330 4.40 -5.93 -7.77
N LEU A 331 4.22 -6.01 -9.09
CA LEU A 331 3.04 -6.62 -9.70
C LEU A 331 3.47 -7.83 -10.52
N ILE A 332 3.30 -9.03 -9.98
CA ILE A 332 3.55 -10.29 -10.67
C ILE A 332 2.21 -10.79 -11.21
N ILE A 333 2.13 -10.99 -12.52
CA ILE A 333 0.96 -11.51 -13.23
C ILE A 333 1.37 -12.86 -13.82
N ASP A 334 0.84 -13.94 -13.25
CA ASP A 334 1.25 -15.29 -13.62
C ASP A 334 0.14 -16.02 -14.40
N SER A 335 0.49 -16.52 -15.59
CA SER A 335 -0.34 -17.38 -16.44
C SER A 335 -1.72 -16.80 -16.78
N SER A 336 -1.82 -15.48 -16.98
CA SER A 336 -3.10 -14.77 -17.00
C SER A 336 -3.13 -13.60 -17.98
N ASP A 337 -4.31 -13.26 -18.44
CA ASP A 337 -4.58 -12.10 -19.29
C ASP A 337 -5.15 -10.94 -18.46
N PHE A 338 -4.28 -10.03 -18.05
CA PHE A 338 -4.65 -8.85 -17.24
C PHE A 338 -4.74 -7.59 -18.09
N ASN A 339 -5.57 -6.66 -17.61
CA ASN A 339 -5.58 -5.29 -18.07
C ASN A 339 -5.02 -4.39 -16.97
N VAL A 340 -3.83 -3.84 -17.18
CA VAL A 340 -3.14 -2.95 -16.24
C VAL A 340 -3.11 -1.56 -16.81
N ASN A 341 -3.94 -0.66 -16.29
CA ASN A 341 -4.09 0.68 -16.86
C ASN A 341 -4.21 1.80 -15.83
N ASN A 342 -3.77 2.99 -16.21
CA ASN A 342 -3.87 4.19 -15.37
C ASN A 342 -3.25 4.06 -13.97
N ASN A 343 -2.20 3.26 -13.81
CA ASN A 343 -1.49 3.12 -12.55
C ASN A 343 -0.20 3.93 -12.51
N TYR A 344 0.27 4.24 -11.32
CA TYR A 344 1.56 4.88 -11.09
C TYR A 344 2.52 3.92 -10.36
N PHE A 345 3.59 3.54 -11.02
CA PHE A 345 4.65 2.69 -10.48
C PHE A 345 5.87 3.55 -10.17
N ILE A 346 6.23 3.68 -8.91
CA ILE A 346 7.29 4.59 -8.50
C ILE A 346 8.29 3.93 -7.54
N SER A 347 9.58 4.08 -7.85
CA SER A 347 10.70 3.65 -7.00
C SER A 347 10.66 2.17 -6.62
N ASN A 348 10.03 1.32 -7.43
CA ASN A 348 10.01 -0.12 -7.21
C ASN A 348 11.27 -0.79 -7.78
N TRP A 349 11.63 -1.97 -7.28
CA TRP A 349 12.66 -2.78 -7.94
C TRP A 349 12.15 -3.25 -9.30
N VAL A 350 10.98 -3.90 -9.37
CA VAL A 350 10.26 -4.18 -10.62
C VAL A 350 8.87 -3.56 -10.53
N GLY A 351 8.46 -2.78 -11.54
CA GLY A 351 7.10 -2.24 -11.61
C GLY A 351 6.08 -3.33 -11.92
N ILE A 352 6.20 -3.97 -13.08
CA ILE A 352 5.33 -5.07 -13.50
C ILE A 352 6.19 -6.24 -13.98
N ARG A 353 5.82 -7.46 -13.59
CA ARG A 353 6.41 -8.71 -14.07
C ARG A 353 5.34 -9.63 -14.63
N PRO A 354 4.98 -9.53 -15.90
CA PRO A 354 4.15 -10.52 -16.55
C PRO A 354 4.94 -11.83 -16.77
N ILE A 355 4.30 -12.95 -16.42
CA ILE A 355 4.83 -14.29 -16.55
C ILE A 355 3.76 -15.14 -17.25
N TYR A 356 4.10 -15.79 -18.38
CA TYR A 356 3.21 -16.67 -19.15
C TYR A 356 1.82 -16.04 -19.44
N GLY A 357 1.71 -15.03 -20.25
CA GLY A 357 0.38 -14.47 -20.56
C GLY A 357 0.44 -13.31 -21.56
N ASN A 358 -0.74 -12.82 -21.96
CA ASN A 358 -0.89 -11.72 -22.92
C ASN A 358 -1.47 -10.48 -22.21
N THR A 359 -0.76 -9.99 -21.23
CA THR A 359 -1.17 -8.83 -20.44
C THR A 359 -1.23 -7.56 -21.29
N ILE A 360 -2.28 -6.77 -21.14
CA ILE A 360 -2.37 -5.42 -21.74
C ILE A 360 -1.89 -4.41 -20.69
N ILE A 361 -0.80 -3.71 -21.00
CA ILE A 361 -0.20 -2.69 -20.12
C ILE A 361 -0.33 -1.34 -20.84
N ARG A 362 -1.31 -0.52 -20.44
CA ARG A 362 -1.69 0.70 -21.13
C ARG A 362 -1.86 1.88 -20.19
N ASN A 363 -1.49 3.07 -20.65
CA ASN A 363 -1.72 4.34 -19.95
C ASN A 363 -1.15 4.38 -18.51
N ASN A 364 -0.08 3.65 -18.22
CA ASN A 364 0.58 3.71 -16.93
C ASN A 364 1.75 4.69 -16.94
N CYS A 365 2.14 5.13 -15.75
CA CYS A 365 3.33 5.92 -15.54
C CYS A 365 4.35 5.12 -14.70
N PHE A 366 5.56 4.97 -15.21
CA PHE A 366 6.69 4.31 -14.54
C PHE A 366 7.76 5.36 -14.24
N TRP A 367 8.03 5.60 -12.96
CA TRP A 367 9.02 6.59 -12.56
C TRP A 367 10.03 6.03 -11.57
N ASN A 368 11.32 6.21 -11.85
CA ASN A 368 12.43 5.86 -10.96
C ASN A 368 12.43 4.39 -10.48
N ASN A 369 11.83 3.47 -11.25
CA ASN A 369 11.92 2.04 -10.95
C ASN A 369 13.30 1.50 -11.36
N VAL A 370 13.79 0.42 -10.76
CA VAL A 370 14.99 -0.25 -11.29
C VAL A 370 14.65 -0.88 -12.63
N TYR A 371 13.55 -1.61 -12.69
CA TYR A 371 12.95 -2.12 -13.92
C TYR A 371 11.50 -1.62 -14.02
N GLY A 372 11.13 -0.95 -15.10
CA GLY A 372 9.73 -0.58 -15.33
C GLY A 372 8.87 -1.82 -15.55
N ILE A 373 9.19 -2.60 -16.57
CA ILE A 373 8.59 -3.88 -16.90
C ILE A 373 9.70 -4.92 -17.09
N SER A 374 9.59 -6.06 -16.42
CA SER A 374 10.52 -7.18 -16.56
C SER A 374 9.72 -8.46 -16.82
N MET A 375 9.54 -8.80 -18.07
CA MET A 375 8.70 -9.92 -18.49
C MET A 375 9.47 -11.25 -18.54
N LEU A 376 8.73 -12.33 -18.31
CA LEU A 376 9.26 -13.69 -18.35
C LEU A 376 8.32 -14.57 -19.17
N ALA A 377 8.79 -15.09 -20.32
CA ALA A 377 8.02 -15.95 -21.22
C ALA A 377 6.59 -15.43 -21.50
N SER A 378 6.45 -14.16 -21.79
CA SER A 378 5.18 -13.47 -21.87
C SER A 378 5.12 -12.55 -23.10
N ASN A 379 3.95 -12.36 -23.68
CA ASN A 379 3.72 -11.59 -24.90
C ASN A 379 2.79 -10.39 -24.64
N PRO A 380 3.17 -9.44 -23.79
CA PRO A 380 2.30 -8.31 -23.45
C PRO A 380 2.19 -7.30 -24.60
N LEU A 381 1.01 -6.65 -24.65
CA LEU A 381 0.83 -5.42 -25.41
C LEU A 381 1.15 -4.22 -24.50
N ILE A 382 2.21 -3.50 -24.80
CA ILE A 382 2.70 -2.36 -24.01
C ILE A 382 2.52 -1.08 -24.82
N GLU A 383 1.48 -0.30 -24.52
CA GLU A 383 1.16 0.87 -25.32
C GLU A 383 0.66 2.05 -24.48
N TYR A 384 0.91 3.26 -24.99
CA TYR A 384 0.49 4.51 -24.35
C TYR A 384 0.99 4.69 -22.91
N ASN A 385 2.12 4.10 -22.53
CA ASN A 385 2.71 4.32 -21.22
C ASN A 385 3.76 5.43 -21.25
N GLU A 386 4.05 5.99 -20.08
CA GLU A 386 5.18 6.90 -19.87
C GLU A 386 6.25 6.24 -18.97
N PHE A 387 7.50 6.21 -19.45
CA PHE A 387 8.65 5.69 -18.70
C PHE A 387 9.64 6.80 -18.41
N PHE A 388 9.87 7.11 -17.13
CA PHE A 388 10.79 8.13 -16.68
C PHE A 388 11.87 7.56 -15.73
N GLU A 389 13.11 7.95 -15.95
CA GLU A 389 14.19 7.78 -14.99
C GLU A 389 14.32 6.35 -14.43
N SER A 390 14.03 5.31 -15.23
CA SER A 390 14.31 3.93 -14.81
C SER A 390 15.79 3.79 -14.48
N LYS A 391 16.12 3.15 -13.36
CA LYS A 391 17.52 3.06 -12.90
C LYS A 391 18.36 2.10 -13.72
N ARG A 392 17.73 1.13 -14.37
CA ARG A 392 18.39 0.12 -15.16
C ARG A 392 17.75 -0.07 -16.52
N TYR A 393 16.51 -0.52 -16.59
CA TYR A 393 15.77 -0.73 -17.85
C TYR A 393 14.34 -0.21 -17.74
N CYS A 394 13.83 0.41 -18.79
CA CYS A 394 12.40 0.66 -18.89
C CYS A 394 11.64 -0.65 -19.10
N ILE A 395 12.10 -1.45 -20.07
CA ILE A 395 11.49 -2.74 -20.43
C ILE A 395 12.60 -3.77 -20.64
N GLN A 396 12.46 -4.95 -20.04
CA GLN A 396 13.38 -6.06 -20.19
C GLN A 396 12.64 -7.37 -20.46
N THR A 397 13.09 -8.13 -21.45
CA THR A 397 12.66 -9.51 -21.68
C THR A 397 13.56 -10.49 -20.93
N GLN A 398 13.01 -11.54 -20.39
CA GLN A 398 13.76 -12.63 -19.77
C GLN A 398 13.21 -13.98 -20.25
N PRO A 399 14.07 -14.93 -20.67
CA PRO A 399 13.65 -16.28 -20.94
C PRO A 399 13.28 -17.01 -19.64
N ASN A 400 12.36 -17.97 -19.72
CA ASN A 400 12.13 -18.91 -18.62
C ASN A 400 12.67 -20.29 -18.97
N TYR A 401 13.35 -20.91 -18.01
CA TYR A 401 13.91 -22.25 -18.13
C TYR A 401 13.17 -23.21 -17.20
N VAL A 402 12.10 -23.80 -17.70
CA VAL A 402 11.55 -25.00 -17.09
C VAL A 402 12.21 -26.22 -17.82
N GLN A 403 12.55 -27.25 -17.11
CA GLN A 403 13.41 -28.38 -17.56
C GLN A 403 13.01 -29.06 -18.89
N VAL A 404 11.90 -28.73 -19.52
CA VAL A 404 11.38 -29.39 -20.73
C VAL A 404 10.91 -28.42 -21.82
N TYR A 405 10.61 -27.13 -21.51
CA TYR A 405 10.11 -26.16 -22.49
C TYR A 405 10.79 -24.80 -22.33
N PHE A 406 11.23 -24.25 -23.45
CA PHE A 406 11.75 -22.87 -23.52
C PHE A 406 10.62 -21.96 -23.98
N ASP A 407 10.12 -21.12 -23.10
CA ASP A 407 9.17 -20.08 -23.45
C ASP A 407 9.89 -18.73 -23.62
N HIS A 408 9.55 -18.03 -24.67
CA HIS A 408 10.18 -16.77 -25.06
C HIS A 408 9.19 -15.62 -24.95
N CYS A 409 9.73 -14.42 -24.83
CA CYS A 409 8.94 -13.19 -24.89
C CYS A 409 8.77 -12.73 -26.34
N ASN A 410 7.59 -12.23 -26.68
CA ASN A 410 7.34 -11.57 -27.95
C ASN A 410 6.41 -10.35 -27.73
N PRO A 411 6.86 -9.32 -27.01
CA PRO A 411 6.05 -8.14 -26.71
C PRO A 411 5.83 -7.28 -27.95
N VAL A 412 4.71 -6.57 -27.96
CA VAL A 412 4.48 -5.42 -28.86
C VAL A 412 4.58 -4.16 -28.03
N ILE A 413 5.52 -3.26 -28.38
CA ILE A 413 5.85 -2.06 -27.60
C ILE A 413 5.67 -0.85 -28.49
N ASN A 414 4.52 -0.20 -28.45
CA ASN A 414 4.25 0.92 -29.35
C ASN A 414 3.51 2.07 -28.65
N HIS A 415 3.54 3.26 -29.27
CA HIS A 415 2.88 4.48 -28.80
C HIS A 415 3.23 4.89 -27.35
N ASN A 416 4.40 4.52 -26.83
CA ASN A 416 4.86 4.92 -25.51
C ASN A 416 5.72 6.19 -25.56
N ASN A 417 5.74 6.95 -24.49
CA ASN A 417 6.74 7.98 -24.24
C ASN A 417 7.89 7.39 -23.41
N ILE A 418 9.08 7.29 -23.99
CA ILE A 418 10.25 6.69 -23.34
C ILE A 418 11.32 7.76 -23.13
N TYR A 419 11.57 8.11 -21.89
CA TYR A 419 12.55 9.12 -21.46
C TYR A 419 13.79 8.45 -20.89
N ALA A 420 14.48 7.65 -21.71
CA ALA A 420 15.75 7.04 -21.33
C ALA A 420 16.89 8.02 -21.64
N ILE A 421 17.43 8.66 -20.60
CA ILE A 421 18.62 9.50 -20.69
C ILE A 421 19.72 8.77 -19.93
N ASN A 422 20.78 8.37 -20.63
CA ASN A 422 21.92 7.62 -20.08
C ASN A 422 21.57 6.24 -19.46
N GLN A 423 20.54 5.58 -19.96
CA GLN A 423 20.08 4.27 -19.48
C GLN A 423 19.57 3.43 -20.66
N ILE A 424 19.59 2.11 -20.51
CA ILE A 424 18.97 1.23 -21.49
C ILE A 424 17.45 1.32 -21.37
N ALA A 425 16.78 1.66 -22.45
CA ALA A 425 15.33 1.74 -22.51
C ALA A 425 14.70 0.36 -22.67
N ILE A 426 15.11 -0.40 -23.68
CA ILE A 426 14.64 -1.75 -23.95
C ILE A 426 15.84 -2.68 -24.03
N SER A 427 15.77 -3.82 -23.36
CA SER A 427 16.82 -4.83 -23.34
C SER A 427 16.26 -6.21 -23.65
N ILE A 428 16.83 -6.86 -24.64
CA ILE A 428 16.77 -8.31 -24.81
C ILE A 428 17.86 -8.88 -23.89
N LYS A 429 17.49 -9.55 -22.82
CA LYS A 429 18.47 -10.17 -21.93
C LYS A 429 19.01 -11.43 -22.58
N PRO A 430 20.32 -11.47 -22.93
CA PRO A 430 20.94 -12.74 -23.25
C PRO A 430 20.93 -13.62 -22.01
N ASP A 431 20.87 -14.91 -22.24
CA ASP A 431 21.00 -15.85 -21.15
C ASP A 431 22.46 -15.91 -20.69
N ALA A 432 22.76 -15.17 -19.67
CA ALA A 432 24.08 -15.14 -19.02
C ALA A 432 23.94 -15.35 -17.52
N HIS A 433 23.47 -16.51 -17.10
CA HIS A 433 23.70 -16.95 -15.74
C HIS A 433 24.62 -18.20 -15.74
N ASP A 434 25.91 -17.93 -15.42
CA ASP A 434 26.84 -18.85 -14.76
C ASP A 434 26.87 -20.29 -15.27
N GLY A 435 27.43 -20.51 -16.44
CA GLY A 435 28.02 -21.82 -16.79
C GLY A 435 27.09 -23.02 -16.94
N TYR A 436 25.81 -22.87 -16.73
CA TYR A 436 24.86 -24.00 -16.79
C TYR A 436 24.06 -24.11 -18.11
N TYR A 437 24.08 -23.08 -18.96
CA TYR A 437 23.28 -23.04 -20.18
C TYR A 437 24.15 -23.00 -21.44
N ALA A 438 24.59 -24.17 -21.86
CA ALA A 438 25.43 -24.35 -23.04
C ALA A 438 24.66 -24.25 -24.39
N SER A 439 23.41 -23.78 -24.39
CA SER A 439 22.59 -23.74 -25.61
C SER A 439 21.86 -22.41 -25.78
N GLY A 440 22.58 -21.30 -25.75
CA GLY A 440 22.20 -19.98 -26.33
C GLY A 440 20.70 -19.63 -26.38
N GLY A 441 19.98 -19.76 -25.29
CA GLY A 441 18.58 -19.34 -25.23
C GLY A 441 18.50 -17.82 -25.18
N VAL A 442 17.89 -17.21 -26.19
CA VAL A 442 17.64 -15.78 -26.24
C VAL A 442 16.25 -15.52 -25.65
N GLY A 443 16.07 -14.42 -24.90
CA GLY A 443 14.79 -14.07 -24.28
C GLY A 443 13.65 -13.78 -25.25
N VAL A 444 13.87 -13.90 -26.57
CA VAL A 444 12.91 -13.64 -27.65
C VAL A 444 13.13 -14.62 -28.81
N ILE A 445 12.12 -14.82 -29.64
CA ILE A 445 12.16 -15.67 -30.84
C ILE A 445 12.03 -14.89 -32.15
N ASN A 446 11.73 -13.62 -32.08
CA ASN A 446 11.59 -12.69 -33.21
C ASN A 446 12.16 -11.34 -32.83
N ASP A 447 12.35 -10.48 -33.84
CA ASP A 447 12.60 -9.07 -33.61
C ASP A 447 11.46 -8.44 -32.81
N ILE A 448 11.80 -7.60 -31.83
CA ILE A 448 10.82 -6.89 -31.02
C ILE A 448 10.27 -5.70 -31.77
N ASP A 449 8.96 -5.63 -31.93
CA ASP A 449 8.30 -4.44 -32.45
C ASP A 449 8.23 -3.35 -31.38
N ALA A 450 9.10 -2.35 -31.49
CA ALA A 450 9.14 -1.15 -30.67
C ALA A 450 8.92 0.12 -31.51
N THR A 451 8.15 -0.01 -32.60
CA THR A 451 7.84 1.09 -33.51
C THR A 451 6.83 2.08 -32.94
N TYR A 452 6.68 3.24 -33.56
CA TYR A 452 5.72 4.30 -33.19
C TYR A 452 5.85 4.81 -31.74
N ASN A 453 7.00 4.62 -31.07
CA ASN A 453 7.26 5.24 -29.77
C ASN A 453 7.87 6.64 -29.92
N TYR A 454 7.62 7.50 -28.93
CA TYR A 454 8.37 8.74 -28.76
C TYR A 454 9.60 8.48 -27.87
N TRP A 455 10.76 8.79 -28.36
CA TRP A 455 12.04 8.59 -27.70
C TRP A 455 12.67 9.94 -27.36
N ARG A 456 12.92 10.21 -26.11
CA ARG A 456 13.71 11.37 -25.68
C ARG A 456 15.20 10.99 -25.58
N ALA A 457 15.73 10.34 -26.56
CA ALA A 457 17.14 10.02 -26.69
C ALA A 457 17.72 10.71 -27.92
N ILE A 458 18.99 11.16 -27.84
CA ILE A 458 19.69 11.78 -28.98
C ILE A 458 20.04 10.69 -29.98
N ASP A 459 20.48 9.56 -29.48
CA ASP A 459 20.81 8.36 -30.25
C ASP A 459 20.07 7.18 -29.63
N ILE A 460 19.15 6.60 -30.39
CA ILE A 460 18.29 5.53 -29.90
C ILE A 460 19.07 4.21 -29.79
N ASP A 461 19.99 3.93 -30.69
CA ASP A 461 20.78 2.72 -30.68
C ASP A 461 21.57 2.57 -29.36
N ASN A 462 22.01 3.68 -28.78
CA ASN A 462 22.72 3.67 -27.47
C ASN A 462 21.81 3.38 -26.26
N VAL A 463 20.51 3.36 -26.42
CA VAL A 463 19.55 3.04 -25.33
C VAL A 463 18.80 1.73 -25.56
N LEU A 464 19.16 1.00 -26.60
CA LEU A 464 18.69 -0.35 -26.89
C LEU A 464 19.82 -1.36 -26.54
N TYR A 465 19.45 -2.53 -26.14
CA TYR A 465 20.39 -3.64 -25.95
C TYR A 465 19.86 -4.87 -26.70
N ASP A 466 20.41 -5.14 -27.87
CA ASP A 466 19.97 -6.19 -28.79
C ASP A 466 21.16 -6.91 -29.49
N GLU A 467 20.98 -7.41 -30.71
CA GLU A 467 22.02 -8.15 -31.45
C GLU A 467 23.29 -7.33 -31.71
N LEU A 468 23.20 -5.98 -31.71
CA LEU A 468 24.35 -5.11 -31.92
C LEU A 468 25.28 -5.05 -30.70
N ASP A 469 24.78 -5.41 -29.54
CA ASP A 469 25.48 -5.32 -28.24
C ASP A 469 26.04 -6.67 -27.75
N SER A 470 25.60 -7.77 -28.35
CA SER A 470 25.97 -9.11 -27.87
C SER A 470 25.90 -10.17 -28.97
N ASP A 471 26.97 -10.91 -29.15
CA ASP A 471 27.10 -12.01 -30.14
C ASP A 471 26.13 -13.19 -29.89
N ILE A 472 25.51 -13.26 -28.73
CA ILE A 472 24.54 -14.31 -28.40
C ILE A 472 23.09 -13.87 -28.61
N ILE A 473 22.83 -12.63 -28.88
CA ILE A 473 21.52 -12.11 -29.25
C ILE A 473 21.45 -12.06 -30.78
N HIS A 474 20.44 -12.71 -31.37
CA HIS A 474 20.28 -12.77 -32.83
C HIS A 474 19.06 -12.00 -33.34
N TYR A 475 18.47 -11.17 -32.49
CA TYR A 475 17.24 -10.43 -32.78
C TYR A 475 17.38 -8.95 -32.48
N LYS A 476 16.68 -8.14 -33.27
CA LYS A 476 16.69 -6.68 -33.19
C LYS A 476 15.53 -6.13 -32.41
N ILE A 477 15.71 -4.90 -31.94
CA ILE A 477 14.63 -4.05 -31.48
C ILE A 477 14.30 -3.06 -32.58
N LEU A 478 13.18 -3.27 -33.26
CA LEU A 478 12.73 -2.44 -34.39
C LEU A 478 12.07 -1.18 -33.84
N PHE A 479 12.71 -0.02 -33.97
CA PHE A 479 12.21 1.23 -33.43
C PHE A 479 11.72 2.25 -34.48
N ASN A 480 11.86 1.95 -35.76
CA ASN A 480 11.37 2.78 -36.84
C ASN A 480 10.15 2.15 -37.54
N PRO A 481 9.14 2.94 -37.90
CA PRO A 481 9.02 4.38 -37.73
C PRO A 481 8.82 4.80 -36.26
N ARG A 482 9.39 5.98 -35.90
CA ARG A 482 9.24 6.58 -34.57
C ARG A 482 8.33 7.81 -34.62
N ILE A 483 7.79 8.23 -33.47
CA ILE A 483 7.04 9.47 -33.33
C ILE A 483 7.99 10.59 -32.90
N ASN A 484 7.92 11.72 -33.59
CA ASN A 484 8.86 12.85 -33.40
C ASN A 484 8.43 13.81 -32.26
N ALA A 485 7.25 13.66 -31.73
CA ALA A 485 6.73 14.50 -30.63
C ALA A 485 6.15 13.64 -29.53
N LYS A 486 6.13 14.19 -28.31
CA LYS A 486 5.49 13.52 -27.16
C LYS A 486 4.05 13.14 -27.48
N ILE A 487 3.69 11.92 -27.18
CA ILE A 487 2.33 11.38 -27.35
C ILE A 487 1.49 11.86 -26.16
N LEU A 488 0.50 12.72 -26.41
CA LEU A 488 -0.31 13.33 -25.36
C LEU A 488 -1.27 12.34 -24.68
N SER A 489 -1.66 11.27 -25.37
CA SER A 489 -2.49 10.18 -24.83
C SER A 489 -1.69 9.10 -24.10
N ALA A 490 -0.37 9.19 -24.04
CA ALA A 490 0.44 8.30 -23.24
C ALA A 490 0.52 8.77 -21.78
N GLY A 491 0.61 7.81 -20.86
CA GLY A 491 0.52 8.05 -19.43
C GLY A 491 -0.92 7.99 -18.92
N ILE A 492 -1.12 8.33 -17.67
CA ILE A 492 -2.42 8.27 -16.98
C ILE A 492 -3.40 9.26 -17.58
N GLN A 493 -4.58 8.78 -17.97
CA GLN A 493 -5.67 9.54 -18.60
C GLN A 493 -6.82 9.77 -17.63
#